data_cb4c9ac54207db4fc51668c0ff0f29a6
#
_entry.id   cb4c9ac54207db4fc51668c0ff0f29a6
#
_cell.length_a   1.000
_cell.length_b   1.000
_cell.length_c   1.000
_cell.angle_alpha   90.00
_cell.angle_beta   90.00
_cell.angle_gamma   90.00
#
_symmetry.space_group_name_H-M   'P 1'
#
loop_
_entity.id
_entity.type
_entity.pdbx_description
1 polymer ?
#
loop_
_entity_poly.entity_id
_entity_poly.type
_entity_poly.pdbx_seq_one_letter_code
_entity_poly.pdbx_strand_id
1 'polypeptide(L)'
;DEMNLLIEMMKAEKYFKKEPFEEMGYAKLDTHREIRSGFPEVIFCARKADAHLLEIFTRLYAQDGEVFGTRASEPQYELIREKFPEVVYDPLSHILKIEKKDKKRIGKIAVCTAGTADISVAEEAAQTAEYFGANVERIYDVGVSGIHRLLSRLDTIQSANCVVAVAGMEGALASVLGGLVDKPVIAVPTSVGYGASMNGLSALLTMINSCANGIAVVNIDNGYGAGYI
;
A
#
# COMPACT_ATOMS: atom_id res chain seq x y z
N ASP A 1 1.46 -6.42 -34.45
CA ASP A 1 0.76 -7.65 -34.13
C ASP A 1 -0.73 -7.32 -33.93
N GLU A 2 -1.58 -7.87 -34.84
CA GLU A 2 -3.01 -7.55 -34.90
C GLU A 2 -3.76 -7.76 -33.57
N MET A 3 -3.35 -8.78 -32.80
CA MET A 3 -3.94 -9.09 -31.51
C MET A 3 -3.68 -7.96 -30.50
N ASN A 4 -2.48 -7.41 -30.45
CA ASN A 4 -2.15 -6.30 -29.57
C ASN A 4 -2.89 -5.03 -29.98
N LEU A 5 -3.02 -4.78 -31.29
CA LEU A 5 -3.82 -3.66 -31.78
C LEU A 5 -5.29 -3.80 -31.39
N LEU A 6 -5.86 -5.00 -31.52
CA LEU A 6 -7.25 -5.27 -31.12
C LEU A 6 -7.45 -5.04 -29.60
N ILE A 7 -6.52 -5.50 -28.78
CA ILE A 7 -6.56 -5.28 -27.33
C ILE A 7 -6.52 -3.78 -27.00
N GLU A 8 -5.64 -3.01 -27.67
CA GLU A 8 -5.56 -1.56 -27.47
C GLU A 8 -6.82 -0.84 -27.95
N MET A 9 -7.42 -1.28 -29.07
CA MET A 9 -8.70 -0.74 -29.54
C MET A 9 -9.85 -1.04 -28.55
N MET A 10 -9.92 -2.24 -27.99
CA MET A 10 -10.92 -2.60 -26.98
C MET A 10 -10.75 -1.78 -25.68
N LYS A 11 -9.50 -1.55 -25.26
CA LYS A 11 -9.21 -0.67 -24.11
C LYS A 11 -9.64 0.76 -24.39
N ALA A 12 -9.31 1.28 -25.57
CA ALA A 12 -9.70 2.63 -25.99
C ALA A 12 -11.23 2.77 -26.06
N GLU A 13 -11.95 1.79 -26.61
CA GLU A 13 -13.40 1.77 -26.67
C GLU A 13 -14.03 1.75 -25.27
N LYS A 14 -13.50 0.96 -24.34
CA LYS A 14 -13.91 0.96 -22.93
C LYS A 14 -13.66 2.31 -22.27
N TYR A 15 -12.55 2.96 -22.60
CA TYR A 15 -12.20 4.29 -22.10
C TYR A 15 -13.21 5.37 -22.58
N PHE A 16 -13.61 5.35 -23.84
CA PHE A 16 -14.51 6.34 -24.40
C PHE A 16 -16.00 6.10 -24.10
N LYS A 17 -16.38 4.88 -23.76
CA LYS A 17 -17.80 4.53 -23.46
C LYS A 17 -18.20 4.81 -22.01
N LYS A 18 -17.26 5.02 -21.09
CA LYS A 18 -17.53 5.25 -19.67
C LYS A 18 -17.22 6.70 -19.34
N GLU A 19 -18.14 7.38 -18.67
CA GLU A 19 -17.86 8.70 -18.11
C GLU A 19 -16.63 8.64 -17.20
N PRO A 20 -15.71 9.63 -17.26
CA PRO A 20 -14.44 9.57 -16.55
C PRO A 20 -14.59 9.59 -15.01
N PHE A 21 -15.72 10.05 -14.54
CA PHE A 21 -16.09 10.01 -13.13
C PHE A 21 -17.61 9.98 -12.97
N GLU A 22 -18.07 9.44 -11.84
CA GLU A 22 -19.48 9.50 -11.44
C GLU A 22 -19.67 10.66 -10.47
N GLU A 23 -20.59 11.58 -10.81
CA GLU A 23 -20.92 12.74 -9.96
C GLU A 23 -21.91 12.35 -8.86
N MET A 24 -21.54 12.56 -7.61
CA MET A 24 -22.35 12.26 -6.43
C MET A 24 -22.79 13.52 -5.67
N GLY A 25 -22.50 14.72 -6.20
CA GLY A 25 -22.75 15.99 -5.54
C GLY A 25 -21.71 16.38 -4.50
N TYR A 26 -21.33 15.48 -3.62
CA TYR A 26 -20.30 15.67 -2.60
C TYR A 26 -18.95 14.97 -2.94
N ALA A 27 -18.95 14.10 -3.93
CA ALA A 27 -17.77 13.36 -4.39
C ALA A 27 -17.83 13.14 -5.90
N LYS A 28 -16.68 12.91 -6.49
CA LYS A 28 -16.54 12.47 -7.89
C LYS A 28 -15.75 11.19 -7.88
N LEU A 29 -16.39 10.05 -8.15
CA LEU A 29 -15.74 8.75 -8.17
C LEU A 29 -15.02 8.57 -9.50
N ASP A 30 -13.72 8.32 -9.47
CA ASP A 30 -12.88 8.17 -10.64
C ASP A 30 -13.06 6.79 -11.29
N THR A 31 -13.96 6.70 -12.24
CA THR A 31 -14.30 5.46 -12.95
C THR A 31 -13.24 5.01 -13.96
N HIS A 32 -12.26 5.88 -14.27
CA HIS A 32 -11.18 5.64 -15.22
C HIS A 32 -9.81 5.41 -14.56
N ARG A 33 -9.75 5.37 -13.22
CA ARG A 33 -8.46 5.25 -12.51
C ARG A 33 -7.69 4.02 -12.93
N GLU A 34 -8.32 2.85 -12.96
CA GLU A 34 -7.68 1.60 -13.39
C GLU A 34 -7.10 1.69 -14.79
N ILE A 35 -7.81 2.34 -15.71
CA ILE A 35 -7.36 2.50 -17.11
C ILE A 35 -6.13 3.42 -17.21
N ARG A 36 -6.09 4.50 -16.39
CA ARG A 36 -5.01 5.49 -16.43
C ARG A 36 -3.79 5.11 -15.60
N SER A 37 -4.00 4.51 -14.43
CA SER A 37 -2.94 4.26 -13.45
C SER A 37 -2.71 2.78 -13.14
N GLY A 38 -3.45 1.87 -13.78
CA GLY A 38 -3.28 0.43 -13.62
C GLY A 38 -4.03 -0.19 -12.45
N PHE A 39 -4.55 0.63 -11.52
CA PHE A 39 -5.25 0.17 -10.33
C PHE A 39 -6.57 0.92 -10.09
N PRO A 40 -7.60 0.26 -9.52
CA PRO A 40 -8.89 0.89 -9.23
C PRO A 40 -8.78 1.99 -8.16
N GLU A 41 -9.87 2.73 -7.99
CA GLU A 41 -9.95 3.74 -6.95
C GLU A 41 -9.95 3.12 -5.55
N VAL A 42 -9.32 3.82 -4.60
CA VAL A 42 -9.19 3.42 -3.20
C VAL A 42 -9.82 4.47 -2.29
N ILE A 43 -10.50 4.01 -1.24
CA ILE A 43 -11.16 4.90 -0.29
C ILE A 43 -10.19 5.30 0.81
N PHE A 44 -9.94 6.59 0.97
CA PHE A 44 -9.35 7.12 2.19
C PHE A 44 -10.48 7.30 3.23
N CYS A 45 -10.58 6.39 4.20
CA CYS A 45 -11.72 6.32 5.13
C CYS A 45 -11.65 7.36 6.25
N ALA A 46 -10.44 7.79 6.65
CA ALA A 46 -10.27 8.73 7.75
C ALA A 46 -11.06 10.03 7.54
N ARG A 47 -11.77 10.45 8.57
CA ARG A 47 -12.59 11.69 8.60
C ARG A 47 -13.72 11.74 7.55
N LYS A 48 -14.03 10.64 6.88
CA LYS A 48 -15.22 10.58 6.00
C LYS A 48 -16.48 10.45 6.86
N ALA A 49 -17.52 11.17 6.50
CA ALA A 49 -18.83 10.98 7.11
C ALA A 49 -19.38 9.58 6.77
N ASP A 50 -20.02 8.93 7.72
CA ASP A 50 -20.48 7.55 7.61
C ASP A 50 -21.40 7.31 6.39
N ALA A 51 -22.34 8.22 6.15
CA ALA A 51 -23.23 8.14 4.97
C ALA A 51 -22.45 8.21 3.65
N HIS A 52 -21.44 9.09 3.57
CA HIS A 52 -20.59 9.22 2.39
C HIS A 52 -19.70 7.99 2.20
N LEU A 53 -19.14 7.45 3.29
CA LEU A 53 -18.32 6.24 3.22
C LEU A 53 -19.14 5.06 2.69
N LEU A 54 -20.31 4.83 3.26
CA LEU A 54 -21.19 3.72 2.86
C LEU A 54 -21.64 3.82 1.39
N GLU A 55 -21.96 5.02 0.94
CA GLU A 55 -22.38 5.23 -0.45
C GLU A 55 -21.21 5.05 -1.42
N ILE A 56 -20.04 5.63 -1.16
CA ILE A 56 -18.83 5.45 -1.97
C ILE A 56 -18.44 3.98 -2.04
N PHE A 57 -18.40 3.30 -0.90
CA PHE A 57 -18.10 1.87 -0.83
C PHE A 57 -19.07 1.05 -1.68
N THR A 58 -20.38 1.34 -1.58
CA THR A 58 -21.42 0.67 -2.37
C THR A 58 -21.21 0.84 -3.87
N ARG A 59 -20.90 2.06 -4.31
CA ARG A 59 -20.68 2.38 -5.74
C ARG A 59 -19.45 1.68 -6.30
N LEU A 60 -18.33 1.76 -5.60
CA LEU A 60 -17.08 1.12 -6.03
C LEU A 60 -17.23 -0.40 -6.07
N TYR A 61 -17.85 -1.00 -5.04
CA TYR A 61 -18.10 -2.44 -5.04
C TYR A 61 -19.03 -2.88 -6.18
N ALA A 62 -20.09 -2.14 -6.46
CA ALA A 62 -20.99 -2.42 -7.58
C ALA A 62 -20.29 -2.31 -8.95
N GLN A 63 -19.30 -1.39 -9.05
CA GLN A 63 -18.55 -1.17 -10.27
C GLN A 63 -17.51 -2.26 -10.54
N ASP A 64 -16.72 -2.61 -9.53
CA ASP A 64 -15.48 -3.39 -9.69
C ASP A 64 -15.59 -4.79 -9.08
N GLY A 65 -16.61 -5.06 -8.26
CA GLY A 65 -16.79 -6.33 -7.54
C GLY A 65 -15.73 -6.56 -6.44
N GLU A 66 -14.95 -5.53 -6.14
CA GLU A 66 -13.98 -5.47 -5.06
C GLU A 66 -13.81 -4.01 -4.63
N VAL A 67 -13.35 -3.77 -3.41
CA VAL A 67 -13.13 -2.43 -2.89
C VAL A 67 -12.05 -2.45 -1.81
N PHE A 68 -11.26 -1.39 -1.75
CA PHE A 68 -10.18 -1.23 -0.80
C PHE A 68 -10.27 0.14 -0.12
N GLY A 69 -10.25 0.13 1.20
CA GLY A 69 -10.24 1.33 2.02
C GLY A 69 -9.05 1.33 2.97
N THR A 70 -8.40 2.47 3.10
CA THR A 70 -7.29 2.69 4.03
C THR A 70 -7.74 3.59 5.18
N ARG A 71 -7.03 3.50 6.32
CA ARG A 71 -7.29 4.33 7.50
C ARG A 71 -8.73 4.24 7.99
N ALA A 72 -9.33 3.06 7.88
CA ALA A 72 -10.66 2.79 8.42
C ALA A 72 -10.63 2.64 9.94
N SER A 73 -11.72 2.98 10.59
CA SER A 73 -11.97 2.70 12.00
C SER A 73 -12.89 1.50 12.19
N GLU A 74 -12.87 0.90 13.38
CA GLU A 74 -13.76 -0.19 13.72
C GLU A 74 -15.25 0.18 13.60
N PRO A 75 -15.72 1.38 14.04
CA PRO A 75 -17.10 1.81 13.78
C PRO A 75 -17.46 1.90 12.29
N GLN A 76 -16.53 2.32 11.44
CA GLN A 76 -16.73 2.34 9.99
C GLN A 76 -16.83 0.92 9.41
N TYR A 77 -16.04 -0.01 9.94
CA TYR A 77 -16.18 -1.43 9.57
C TYR A 77 -17.53 -1.99 9.96
N GLU A 78 -18.00 -1.77 11.20
CA GLU A 78 -19.33 -2.24 11.63
C GLU A 78 -20.44 -1.69 10.75
N LEU A 79 -20.39 -0.41 10.40
CA LEU A 79 -21.34 0.22 9.47
C LEU A 79 -21.35 -0.46 8.10
N ILE A 80 -20.18 -0.74 7.53
CA ILE A 80 -20.08 -1.38 6.21
C ILE A 80 -20.54 -2.83 6.27
N ARG A 81 -20.18 -3.55 7.35
CA ARG A 81 -20.51 -4.96 7.55
C ARG A 81 -22.01 -5.23 7.60
N GLU A 82 -22.80 -4.30 8.09
CA GLU A 82 -24.27 -4.43 8.10
C GLU A 82 -24.84 -4.67 6.69
N LYS A 83 -24.23 -4.05 5.68
CA LYS A 83 -24.65 -4.16 4.27
C LYS A 83 -23.83 -5.17 3.47
N PHE A 84 -22.57 -5.35 3.81
CA PHE A 84 -21.59 -6.20 3.14
C PHE A 84 -20.95 -7.17 4.15
N PRO A 85 -21.63 -8.28 4.50
CA PRO A 85 -21.13 -9.22 5.52
C PRO A 85 -19.77 -9.85 5.19
N GLU A 86 -19.37 -9.88 3.92
CA GLU A 86 -18.10 -10.39 3.43
C GLU A 86 -16.91 -9.43 3.58
N VAL A 87 -17.16 -8.20 4.03
CA VAL A 87 -16.10 -7.22 4.22
C VAL A 87 -15.13 -7.68 5.32
N VAL A 88 -13.84 -7.49 5.05
CA VAL A 88 -12.76 -7.80 5.98
C VAL A 88 -12.16 -6.50 6.49
N TYR A 89 -11.91 -6.43 7.78
CA TYR A 89 -11.20 -5.34 8.44
C TYR A 89 -10.02 -5.88 9.21
N ASP A 90 -8.87 -5.24 9.03
CA ASP A 90 -7.69 -5.50 9.84
C ASP A 90 -7.43 -4.32 10.78
N PRO A 91 -7.59 -4.50 12.11
CA PRO A 91 -7.40 -3.44 13.08
C PRO A 91 -5.93 -2.99 13.21
N LEU A 92 -4.97 -3.77 12.73
CA LEU A 92 -3.55 -3.42 12.79
C LEU A 92 -3.17 -2.44 11.69
N SER A 93 -3.56 -2.71 10.45
CA SER A 93 -3.28 -1.84 9.29
C SER A 93 -4.37 -0.81 9.02
N HIS A 94 -5.52 -0.93 9.70
CA HIS A 94 -6.72 -0.13 9.43
C HIS A 94 -7.23 -0.26 7.98
N ILE A 95 -7.03 -1.42 7.38
CA ILE A 95 -7.53 -1.71 6.04
C ILE A 95 -8.91 -2.35 6.12
N LEU A 96 -9.79 -1.86 5.27
CA LEU A 96 -11.15 -2.33 5.08
C LEU A 96 -11.32 -2.74 3.63
N LYS A 97 -11.63 -4.03 3.34
CA LYS A 97 -11.64 -4.49 1.94
C LYS A 97 -12.64 -5.61 1.68
N ILE A 98 -13.10 -5.68 0.44
CA ILE A 98 -13.60 -6.89 -0.20
C ILE A 98 -12.70 -7.17 -1.39
N GLU A 99 -12.15 -8.38 -1.48
CA GLU A 99 -11.22 -8.79 -2.53
C GLU A 99 -11.79 -9.96 -3.32
N LYS A 100 -11.59 -9.96 -4.65
CA LYS A 100 -11.98 -11.08 -5.51
C LYS A 100 -11.21 -12.35 -5.13
N LYS A 101 -11.90 -13.50 -5.03
CA LYS A 101 -11.32 -14.77 -4.57
C LYS A 101 -10.23 -15.33 -5.49
N ASP A 102 -10.34 -15.10 -6.81
CA ASP A 102 -9.46 -15.70 -7.82
C ASP A 102 -8.40 -14.71 -8.32
N LYS A 103 -8.01 -13.73 -7.50
CA LYS A 103 -6.99 -12.75 -7.87
C LYS A 103 -5.62 -13.44 -8.00
N LYS A 104 -5.06 -13.37 -9.20
CA LYS A 104 -3.69 -13.86 -9.46
C LYS A 104 -2.68 -12.87 -8.88
N ARG A 105 -1.74 -13.41 -8.12
CA ARG A 105 -0.61 -12.65 -7.59
C ARG A 105 0.66 -13.04 -8.33
N ILE A 106 1.47 -12.04 -8.67
CA ILE A 106 2.73 -12.21 -9.42
C ILE A 106 3.88 -11.56 -8.65
N GLY A 107 5.09 -11.91 -9.02
CA GLY A 107 6.30 -11.37 -8.41
C GLY A 107 6.39 -11.68 -6.91
N LYS A 108 7.30 -10.97 -6.24
CA LYS A 108 7.54 -11.08 -4.80
C LYS A 108 8.04 -9.74 -4.26
N ILE A 109 7.40 -9.24 -3.22
CA ILE A 109 7.82 -8.03 -2.50
C ILE A 109 8.22 -8.45 -1.09
N ALA A 110 9.40 -8.01 -0.62
CA ALA A 110 9.80 -8.16 0.76
C ALA A 110 9.45 -6.90 1.54
N VAL A 111 8.60 -7.00 2.56
CA VAL A 111 8.24 -5.90 3.46
C VAL A 111 8.97 -6.10 4.78
N CYS A 112 9.93 -5.19 5.06
CA CYS A 112 10.82 -5.27 6.21
C CYS A 112 10.51 -4.15 7.21
N THR A 113 10.45 -4.47 8.52
CA THR A 113 10.37 -3.45 9.57
C THR A 113 11.62 -3.38 10.43
N ALA A 114 11.97 -2.17 10.88
CA ALA A 114 13.04 -1.98 11.85
C ALA A 114 12.64 -2.53 13.22
N GLY A 115 11.46 -2.18 13.71
CA GLY A 115 10.94 -2.66 14.97
C GLY A 115 9.48 -3.13 14.88
N THR A 116 8.99 -3.68 15.99
CA THR A 116 7.60 -4.15 16.09
C THR A 116 6.59 -3.01 16.08
N ALA A 117 6.98 -1.81 16.50
CA ALA A 117 6.12 -0.63 16.47
C ALA A 117 5.83 -0.13 15.03
N ASP A 118 6.65 -0.53 14.07
CA ASP A 118 6.48 -0.18 12.65
C ASP A 118 5.51 -1.13 11.90
N ILE A 119 5.07 -2.22 12.53
CA ILE A 119 4.30 -3.29 11.87
C ILE A 119 2.98 -2.77 11.31
N SER A 120 2.31 -1.84 11.98
CA SER A 120 1.04 -1.27 11.50
C SER A 120 1.19 -0.65 10.10
N VAL A 121 2.23 0.15 9.90
CA VAL A 121 2.53 0.79 8.60
C VAL A 121 3.01 -0.24 7.57
N ALA A 122 3.77 -1.24 8.02
CA ALA A 122 4.22 -2.33 7.16
C ALA A 122 3.07 -3.22 6.68
N GLU A 123 2.09 -3.52 7.54
CA GLU A 123 0.88 -4.25 7.15
C GLU A 123 0.01 -3.45 6.18
N GLU A 124 -0.08 -2.12 6.34
CA GLU A 124 -0.73 -1.29 5.33
C GLU A 124 -0.04 -1.44 3.96
N ALA A 125 1.28 -1.43 3.91
CA ALA A 125 2.04 -1.64 2.67
C ALA A 125 1.86 -3.07 2.12
N ALA A 126 1.99 -4.08 2.97
CA ALA A 126 1.88 -5.47 2.59
C ALA A 126 0.50 -5.81 2.01
N GLN A 127 -0.56 -5.44 2.71
CA GLN A 127 -1.94 -5.71 2.27
C GLN A 127 -2.33 -4.88 1.04
N THR A 128 -1.78 -3.69 0.88
CA THR A 128 -1.95 -2.89 -0.35
C THR A 128 -1.31 -3.60 -1.55
N ALA A 129 -0.07 -4.03 -1.41
CA ALA A 129 0.63 -4.76 -2.47
C ALA A 129 -0.07 -6.08 -2.82
N GLU A 130 -0.55 -6.83 -1.82
CA GLU A 130 -1.34 -8.05 -2.01
C GLU A 130 -2.65 -7.77 -2.75
N TYR A 131 -3.36 -6.72 -2.36
CA TYR A 131 -4.61 -6.33 -3.02
C TYR A 131 -4.38 -5.96 -4.49
N PHE A 132 -3.28 -5.32 -4.82
CA PHE A 132 -2.92 -4.98 -6.19
C PHE A 132 -2.22 -6.12 -6.98
N GLY A 133 -2.11 -7.30 -6.37
CA GLY A 133 -1.72 -8.53 -7.09
C GLY A 133 -0.26 -8.91 -6.96
N ALA A 134 0.43 -8.49 -5.90
CA ALA A 134 1.77 -8.98 -5.59
C ALA A 134 1.74 -10.11 -4.54
N ASN A 135 2.73 -11.02 -4.59
CA ASN A 135 3.04 -11.88 -3.46
C ASN A 135 3.92 -11.10 -2.47
N VAL A 136 3.64 -11.21 -1.18
CA VAL A 136 4.36 -10.45 -0.15
C VAL A 136 4.99 -11.39 0.87
N GLU A 137 6.27 -11.18 1.13
CA GLU A 137 7.02 -11.80 2.24
C GLU A 137 7.18 -10.77 3.36
N ARG A 138 6.68 -11.07 4.54
CA ARG A 138 6.76 -10.23 5.74
C ARG A 138 8.00 -10.55 6.54
N ILE A 139 8.90 -9.58 6.75
CA ILE A 139 10.19 -9.74 7.43
C ILE A 139 10.28 -8.67 8.51
N TYR A 140 9.70 -8.95 9.66
CA TYR A 140 9.53 -7.98 10.72
C TYR A 140 10.63 -8.06 11.78
N ASP A 141 10.85 -6.93 12.48
CA ASP A 141 11.80 -6.77 13.57
C ASP A 141 13.26 -7.10 13.18
N VAL A 142 13.70 -6.54 12.05
CA VAL A 142 15.06 -6.69 11.52
C VAL A 142 15.86 -5.38 11.58
N GLY A 143 15.63 -4.57 12.59
CA GLY A 143 16.30 -3.29 12.79
C GLY A 143 17.82 -3.38 12.96
N VAL A 144 18.50 -2.30 12.60
CA VAL A 144 19.97 -2.22 12.54
C VAL A 144 20.66 -2.35 13.89
N SER A 145 19.96 -2.12 15.01
CA SER A 145 20.48 -2.36 16.36
C SER A 145 20.83 -3.83 16.64
N GLY A 146 20.23 -4.74 15.86
CA GLY A 146 20.55 -6.15 15.87
C GLY A 146 20.72 -6.66 14.45
N ILE A 147 21.74 -6.16 13.75
CA ILE A 147 21.99 -6.38 12.31
C ILE A 147 22.00 -7.86 11.92
N HIS A 148 22.39 -8.76 12.82
CA HIS A 148 22.38 -10.20 12.60
C HIS A 148 20.97 -10.74 12.28
N ARG A 149 19.88 -10.11 12.78
CA ARG A 149 18.50 -10.48 12.48
C ARG A 149 18.19 -10.21 11.00
N LEU A 150 18.62 -9.05 10.48
CA LEU A 150 18.50 -8.69 9.08
C LEU A 150 19.31 -9.66 8.20
N LEU A 151 20.57 -9.88 8.56
CA LEU A 151 21.47 -10.76 7.80
C LEU A 151 20.98 -12.20 7.74
N SER A 152 20.32 -12.70 8.78
CA SER A 152 19.72 -14.05 8.78
C SER A 152 18.56 -14.23 7.78
N ARG A 153 18.00 -13.12 7.25
CA ARG A 153 16.92 -13.14 6.26
C ARG A 153 17.36 -12.62 4.88
N LEU A 154 18.65 -12.38 4.70
CA LEU A 154 19.18 -11.71 3.51
C LEU A 154 18.84 -12.44 2.22
N ASP A 155 18.99 -13.76 2.16
CA ASP A 155 18.66 -14.58 0.97
C ASP A 155 17.18 -14.41 0.56
N THR A 156 16.29 -14.38 1.56
CA THR A 156 14.85 -14.16 1.35
C THR A 156 14.58 -12.78 0.77
N ILE A 157 15.25 -11.74 1.30
CA ILE A 157 15.12 -10.35 0.88
C ILE A 157 15.66 -10.18 -0.55
N GLN A 158 16.83 -10.72 -0.85
CA GLN A 158 17.45 -10.66 -2.19
C GLN A 158 16.66 -11.40 -3.27
N SER A 159 15.86 -12.40 -2.89
CA SER A 159 14.98 -13.11 -3.82
C SER A 159 13.73 -12.31 -4.23
N ALA A 160 13.46 -11.17 -3.61
CA ALA A 160 12.34 -10.32 -3.96
C ALA A 160 12.62 -9.47 -5.21
N ASN A 161 11.55 -9.01 -5.88
CA ASN A 161 11.64 -8.08 -7.01
C ASN A 161 11.74 -6.62 -6.54
N CYS A 162 11.20 -6.33 -5.35
CA CYS A 162 11.25 -5.03 -4.71
C CYS A 162 11.26 -5.22 -3.19
N VAL A 163 11.85 -4.28 -2.47
CA VAL A 163 11.91 -4.27 -1.00
C VAL A 163 11.20 -3.02 -0.48
N VAL A 164 10.31 -3.19 0.48
CA VAL A 164 9.72 -2.08 1.25
C VAL A 164 10.42 -2.06 2.61
N ALA A 165 11.06 -0.94 2.94
CA ALA A 165 11.79 -0.74 4.19
C ALA A 165 11.06 0.25 5.10
N VAL A 166 10.46 -0.24 6.17
CA VAL A 166 9.63 0.55 7.10
C VAL A 166 10.39 0.78 8.40
N ALA A 167 10.67 2.03 8.73
CA ALA A 167 11.46 2.36 9.91
C ALA A 167 11.14 3.75 10.48
N GLY A 168 11.03 3.82 11.78
CA GLY A 168 11.01 5.08 12.55
C GLY A 168 12.40 5.47 13.06
N MET A 169 12.44 6.20 14.18
CA MET A 169 13.68 6.71 14.80
C MET A 169 14.54 7.50 13.80
N GLU A 170 15.73 6.97 13.45
CA GLU A 170 16.65 7.55 12.48
C GLU A 170 16.51 6.99 11.06
N GLY A 171 15.68 5.97 10.86
CA GLY A 171 15.38 5.44 9.52
C GLY A 171 16.51 4.68 8.82
N ALA A 172 17.53 4.21 9.53
CA ALA A 172 18.75 3.64 8.96
C ALA A 172 18.53 2.33 8.19
N LEU A 173 17.47 1.56 8.49
CA LEU A 173 17.18 0.27 7.84
C LEU A 173 17.13 0.40 6.31
N ALA A 174 16.54 1.47 5.78
CA ALA A 174 16.42 1.68 4.33
C ALA A 174 17.80 1.80 3.65
N SER A 175 18.73 2.54 4.25
CA SER A 175 20.10 2.69 3.73
C SER A 175 20.88 1.38 3.76
N VAL A 176 20.72 0.59 4.83
CA VAL A 176 21.38 -0.72 4.96
C VAL A 176 20.83 -1.69 3.92
N LEU A 177 19.51 -1.78 3.77
CA LEU A 177 18.89 -2.61 2.73
C LEU A 177 19.33 -2.18 1.33
N GLY A 178 19.33 -0.88 1.04
CA GLY A 178 19.79 -0.35 -0.25
C GLY A 178 21.25 -0.70 -0.59
N GLY A 179 22.09 -0.94 0.44
CA GLY A 179 23.47 -1.43 0.26
C GLY A 179 23.60 -2.96 0.13
N LEU A 180 22.54 -3.71 0.44
CA LEU A 180 22.56 -5.18 0.47
C LEU A 180 21.82 -5.84 -0.68
N VAL A 181 21.01 -5.08 -1.44
CA VAL A 181 20.16 -5.62 -2.53
C VAL A 181 20.44 -4.88 -3.84
N ASP A 182 20.20 -5.57 -4.96
CA ASP A 182 20.24 -5.04 -6.32
C ASP A 182 18.85 -4.71 -6.86
N LYS A 183 17.87 -4.54 -5.96
CA LYS A 183 16.46 -4.30 -6.26
C LYS A 183 16.05 -2.90 -5.81
N PRO A 184 14.96 -2.32 -6.39
CA PRO A 184 14.38 -1.10 -5.86
C PRO A 184 14.01 -1.24 -4.38
N VAL A 185 14.30 -0.23 -3.59
CA VAL A 185 13.91 -0.12 -2.18
C VAL A 185 12.94 1.04 -2.03
N ILE A 186 11.73 0.75 -1.58
CA ILE A 186 10.74 1.77 -1.22
C ILE A 186 10.85 2.00 0.27
N ALA A 187 11.36 3.16 0.65
CA ALA A 187 11.57 3.52 2.05
C ALA A 187 10.35 4.25 2.62
N VAL A 188 9.87 3.75 3.75
CA VAL A 188 8.72 4.29 4.46
C VAL A 188 9.18 4.79 5.83
N PRO A 189 9.39 6.09 6.00
CA PRO A 189 9.61 6.65 7.32
C PRO A 189 8.34 6.51 8.16
N THR A 190 8.47 6.15 9.44
CA THR A 190 7.32 6.12 10.35
C THR A 190 7.42 7.19 11.41
N SER A 191 6.28 7.60 11.98
CA SER A 191 6.21 8.52 13.10
C SER A 191 6.67 7.89 14.43
N VAL A 192 7.03 6.61 14.41
CA VAL A 192 7.55 5.88 15.57
C VAL A 192 8.88 6.49 16.01
N GLY A 193 8.93 6.90 17.27
CA GLY A 193 10.12 7.51 17.86
C GLY A 193 9.80 8.49 18.96
N TYR A 194 10.83 9.18 19.46
CA TYR A 194 10.72 10.17 20.53
C TYR A 194 11.79 11.26 20.38
N GLY A 195 11.65 12.34 21.11
CA GLY A 195 12.66 13.42 21.14
C GLY A 195 12.91 14.01 19.76
N ALA A 196 14.16 13.94 19.30
CA ALA A 196 14.60 14.49 18.03
C ALA A 196 14.08 13.74 16.80
N SER A 197 13.32 12.65 16.95
CA SER A 197 12.66 11.97 15.82
C SER A 197 11.59 12.86 15.18
N MET A 198 11.03 13.81 15.93
CA MET A 198 10.06 14.81 15.46
C MET A 198 8.93 14.20 14.63
N ASN A 199 8.28 13.13 15.17
CA ASN A 199 7.20 12.41 14.52
C ASN A 199 7.55 11.88 13.11
N GLY A 200 8.74 11.32 12.97
CA GLY A 200 9.21 10.70 11.73
C GLY A 200 10.01 11.61 10.80
N LEU A 201 10.17 12.90 11.13
CA LEU A 201 10.96 13.81 10.30
C LEU A 201 12.43 13.38 10.22
N SER A 202 13.02 12.90 11.31
CA SER A 202 14.38 12.38 11.33
C SER A 202 14.53 11.18 10.37
N ALA A 203 13.62 10.22 10.43
CA ALA A 203 13.60 9.07 9.53
C ALA A 203 13.46 9.51 8.06
N LEU A 204 12.51 10.42 7.77
CA LEU A 204 12.30 10.97 6.43
C LEU A 204 13.57 11.63 5.88
N LEU A 205 14.19 12.52 6.65
CA LEU A 205 15.40 13.23 6.23
C LEU A 205 16.59 12.26 6.01
N THR A 206 16.75 11.27 6.87
CA THR A 206 17.77 10.22 6.69
C THR A 206 17.56 9.43 5.39
N MET A 207 16.32 8.99 5.14
CA MET A 207 16.00 8.21 3.95
C MET A 207 16.18 9.00 2.66
N ILE A 208 15.76 10.29 2.63
CA ILE A 208 15.92 11.16 1.46
C ILE A 208 17.42 11.45 1.19
N ASN A 209 18.23 11.56 2.24
CA ASN A 209 19.66 11.86 2.13
C ASN A 209 20.54 10.60 2.08
N SER A 210 19.95 9.41 1.89
CA SER A 210 20.71 8.18 1.78
C SER A 210 21.64 8.19 0.57
N CYS A 211 22.89 7.77 0.76
CA CYS A 211 23.84 7.57 -0.33
C CYS A 211 23.68 6.20 -1.04
N ALA A 212 22.82 5.31 -0.52
CA ALA A 212 22.53 4.05 -1.19
C ALA A 212 21.63 4.31 -2.41
N ASN A 213 22.05 3.81 -3.57
CA ASN A 213 21.32 3.98 -4.82
C ASN A 213 20.07 3.08 -4.85
N GLY A 214 19.06 3.48 -5.64
CA GLY A 214 17.84 2.67 -5.85
C GLY A 214 16.80 2.80 -4.75
N ILE A 215 16.91 3.79 -3.83
CA ILE A 215 15.93 4.10 -2.82
C ILE A 215 14.97 5.18 -3.33
N ALA A 216 13.67 4.90 -3.25
CA ALA A 216 12.60 5.88 -3.39
C ALA A 216 11.89 6.04 -2.03
N VAL A 217 11.61 7.27 -1.63
CA VAL A 217 11.04 7.55 -0.30
C VAL A 217 9.60 8.02 -0.44
N VAL A 218 8.70 7.42 0.31
CA VAL A 218 7.30 7.87 0.43
C VAL A 218 7.14 8.79 1.65
N ASN A 219 5.95 9.35 1.82
CA ASN A 219 5.67 10.20 2.97
C ASN A 219 5.66 9.40 4.29
N ILE A 220 5.75 10.11 5.42
CA ILE A 220 5.69 9.51 6.77
C ILE A 220 4.37 8.74 6.94
N ASP A 221 4.46 7.52 7.49
CA ASP A 221 3.35 6.59 7.73
C ASP A 221 2.54 6.24 6.47
N ASN A 222 3.13 6.36 5.28
CA ASN A 222 2.43 6.08 4.03
C ASN A 222 2.71 4.65 3.54
N GLY A 223 2.25 3.66 4.30
CA GLY A 223 2.33 2.25 3.90
C GLY A 223 1.57 1.98 2.59
N TYR A 224 0.38 2.58 2.45
CA TYR A 224 -0.39 2.49 1.21
C TYR A 224 0.42 2.93 -0.02
N GLY A 225 1.05 4.10 0.03
CA GLY A 225 1.87 4.59 -1.10
C GLY A 225 3.00 3.66 -1.47
N ALA A 226 3.67 3.06 -0.47
CA ALA A 226 4.74 2.10 -0.70
C ALA A 226 4.24 0.79 -1.33
N GLY A 227 3.11 0.29 -0.86
CA GLY A 227 2.49 -0.92 -1.44
C GLY A 227 1.93 -0.71 -2.83
N TYR A 228 1.60 0.54 -3.18
CA TYR A 228 1.11 0.93 -4.51
C TYR A 228 2.24 0.99 -5.55
N ILE A 229 3.42 1.56 -5.20
CA ILE A 229 4.61 1.69 -6.06
C ILE A 229 5.23 0.32 -6.34
#